data_e25bce0828dceaf2b4455393ff551d53
#
_entry.id   e25bce0828dceaf2b4455393ff551d53
#
_cell.length_a   1.000
_cell.length_b   1.000
_cell.length_c   1.000
_cell.angle_alpha   90.00
_cell.angle_beta   90.00
_cell.angle_gamma   90.00
#
_symmetry.space_group_name_H-M   'P 1'
#
loop_
_entity.id
_entity.type
_entity.pdbx_description
1 polymer ?
#
loop_
_entity_poly.entity_id
_entity_poly.type
_entity_poly.pdbx_seq_one_letter_code
_entity_poly.pdbx_strand_id
1 'polypeptide(L)'
;DADDDDTFTVTAIQPSGGSSSSVSSGSSYNSSGTSVTGTYGTLVIGADGSYTYTADQSAADDLDAGDTATDVFTYTLSDGDATDTATLTITVTGVNDTPAAVNDTDSVNEDATVTKTGSEDDVLNDDTDADDDDTFTVTQIKPSGGSNSSVSAGSSYNSSGTSVTGT
;
A
#
# COMPACT_ATOMS: atom_id res chain seq x y z
N ASP A 1 -31.28 4.43 23.12
CA ASP A 1 -31.85 3.99 24.39
C ASP A 1 -33.14 4.71 24.69
N ALA A 2 -33.92 4.19 25.63
CA ALA A 2 -35.20 4.78 26.04
C ALA A 2 -35.05 5.71 27.25
N ASP A 3 -33.88 5.75 27.89
CA ASP A 3 -33.59 6.54 29.08
C ASP A 3 -32.93 7.86 28.69
N ASP A 4 -33.60 8.98 28.99
CA ASP A 4 -33.30 10.32 28.43
C ASP A 4 -31.96 10.94 28.94
N ASP A 5 -31.35 10.38 29.99
CA ASP A 5 -30.16 10.92 30.64
C ASP A 5 -28.88 10.10 30.36
N ASP A 6 -28.93 9.08 29.53
CA ASP A 6 -27.80 8.20 29.28
C ASP A 6 -26.72 8.83 28.38
N THR A 7 -25.49 8.53 28.71
CA THR A 7 -24.32 8.93 27.92
C THR A 7 -23.64 7.70 27.32
N PHE A 8 -23.56 7.65 26.01
CA PHE A 8 -22.93 6.54 25.28
C PHE A 8 -21.42 6.68 25.25
N THR A 9 -20.72 5.58 25.53
CA THR A 9 -19.26 5.50 25.44
C THR A 9 -18.81 4.23 24.75
N VAL A 10 -17.74 4.32 23.94
CA VAL A 10 -17.06 3.14 23.41
C VAL A 10 -16.13 2.58 24.49
N THR A 11 -16.31 1.31 24.83
CA THR A 11 -15.56 0.64 25.91
C THR A 11 -14.56 -0.40 25.41
N ALA A 12 -14.76 -0.92 24.20
CA ALA A 12 -13.83 -1.85 23.56
C ALA A 12 -13.87 -1.74 22.04
N ILE A 13 -12.79 -2.16 21.40
CA ILE A 13 -12.63 -2.23 19.94
C ILE A 13 -11.91 -3.52 19.57
N GLN A 14 -12.33 -4.18 18.48
CA GLN A 14 -11.75 -5.42 17.99
C GLN A 14 -11.66 -5.39 16.47
N PRO A 15 -10.46 -5.52 15.87
CA PRO A 15 -10.33 -5.74 14.44
C PRO A 15 -10.83 -7.13 14.04
N SER A 16 -11.32 -7.30 12.84
CA SER A 16 -11.78 -8.60 12.32
C SER A 16 -10.65 -9.64 12.43
N GLY A 17 -10.97 -10.80 13.01
CA GLY A 17 -9.98 -11.86 13.26
C GLY A 17 -8.96 -11.60 14.37
N GLY A 18 -8.97 -10.41 14.98
CA GLY A 18 -8.05 -10.02 16.05
C GLY A 18 -8.65 -10.15 17.45
N SER A 19 -7.89 -9.69 18.45
CA SER A 19 -8.31 -9.64 19.84
C SER A 19 -8.96 -8.31 20.19
N SER A 20 -9.90 -8.32 21.14
CA SER A 20 -10.52 -7.11 21.68
C SER A 20 -9.55 -6.31 22.55
N SER A 21 -9.53 -5.00 22.38
CA SER A 21 -8.78 -4.03 23.16
C SER A 21 -9.74 -3.11 23.92
N SER A 22 -9.43 -2.83 25.19
CA SER A 22 -10.22 -1.87 25.98
C SER A 22 -9.95 -0.44 25.53
N VAL A 23 -11.00 0.38 25.47
CA VAL A 23 -10.89 1.82 25.21
C VAL A 23 -10.95 2.57 26.55
N SER A 24 -9.97 3.45 26.78
CA SER A 24 -9.85 4.19 28.05
C SER A 24 -10.99 5.19 28.22
N SER A 25 -11.65 5.18 29.38
CA SER A 25 -12.72 6.14 29.69
C SER A 25 -12.24 7.60 29.55
N GLY A 26 -13.06 8.44 28.94
CA GLY A 26 -12.77 9.85 28.71
C GLY A 26 -11.73 10.14 27.62
N SER A 27 -11.30 9.11 26.86
CA SER A 27 -10.38 9.29 25.74
C SER A 27 -11.09 9.80 24.49
N SER A 28 -10.30 10.41 23.60
CA SER A 28 -10.65 10.71 22.22
C SER A 28 -9.53 10.20 21.30
N TYR A 29 -9.74 10.16 19.98
CA TYR A 29 -8.72 9.65 19.04
C TYR A 29 -7.36 10.39 19.16
N ASN A 30 -7.37 11.67 19.50
CA ASN A 30 -6.18 12.52 19.64
C ASN A 30 -5.70 12.71 21.11
N SER A 31 -6.37 12.08 22.07
CA SER A 31 -6.03 12.12 23.48
C SER A 31 -6.30 10.79 24.15
N SER A 32 -5.25 9.99 24.32
CA SER A 32 -5.31 8.64 24.93
C SER A 32 -6.23 7.65 24.20
N GLY A 33 -6.45 7.83 22.92
CA GLY A 33 -7.20 6.89 22.07
C GLY A 33 -6.53 5.50 22.02
N THR A 34 -7.32 4.47 21.82
CA THR A 34 -6.86 3.09 21.68
C THR A 34 -6.56 2.79 20.23
N SER A 35 -5.33 2.37 19.95
CA SER A 35 -4.88 1.97 18.62
C SER A 35 -5.06 0.48 18.41
N VAL A 36 -5.63 0.10 17.26
CA VAL A 36 -5.74 -1.28 16.79
C VAL A 36 -5.40 -1.35 15.31
N THR A 37 -4.68 -2.41 14.92
CA THR A 37 -4.25 -2.62 13.53
C THR A 37 -5.23 -3.55 12.83
N GLY A 38 -5.74 -3.12 11.68
CA GLY A 38 -6.50 -3.92 10.73
C GLY A 38 -5.59 -4.61 9.72
N THR A 39 -6.15 -5.04 8.61
CA THR A 39 -5.41 -5.64 7.49
C THR A 39 -4.71 -4.56 6.65
N TYR A 40 -5.41 -3.47 6.38
CA TYR A 40 -4.97 -2.41 5.47
C TYR A 40 -4.52 -1.14 6.19
N GLY A 41 -4.84 -0.98 7.48
CA GLY A 41 -4.48 0.22 8.19
C GLY A 41 -4.64 0.15 9.69
N THR A 42 -4.31 1.26 10.34
CA THR A 42 -4.40 1.43 11.79
C THR A 42 -5.55 2.37 12.15
N LEU A 43 -6.44 1.88 13.02
CA LEU A 43 -7.53 2.67 13.63
C LEU A 43 -7.11 3.14 15.02
N VAL A 44 -7.30 4.41 15.32
CA VAL A 44 -7.25 4.96 16.68
C VAL A 44 -8.62 5.50 17.07
N ILE A 45 -9.21 4.98 18.16
CA ILE A 45 -10.56 5.32 18.60
C ILE A 45 -10.57 5.77 20.06
N GLY A 46 -11.40 6.77 20.36
CA GLY A 46 -11.66 7.25 21.72
C GLY A 46 -12.98 6.73 22.29
N ALA A 47 -13.12 6.84 23.62
CA ALA A 47 -14.36 6.51 24.32
C ALA A 47 -15.54 7.43 23.90
N ASP A 48 -15.24 8.62 23.41
CA ASP A 48 -16.22 9.57 22.86
C ASP A 48 -16.73 9.17 21.46
N GLY A 49 -16.27 8.03 20.92
CA GLY A 49 -16.60 7.54 19.58
C GLY A 49 -15.82 8.22 18.44
N SER A 50 -15.00 9.22 18.74
CA SER A 50 -14.14 9.82 17.72
C SER A 50 -13.03 8.87 17.29
N TYR A 51 -12.66 8.89 16.00
CA TYR A 51 -11.60 8.02 15.50
C TYR A 51 -10.80 8.67 14.37
N THR A 52 -9.63 8.11 14.11
CA THR A 52 -8.86 8.29 12.89
C THR A 52 -8.46 6.93 12.36
N TYR A 53 -8.35 6.82 11.05
CA TYR A 53 -7.85 5.64 10.36
C TYR A 53 -6.76 6.07 9.38
N THR A 54 -5.66 5.34 9.38
CA THR A 54 -4.56 5.54 8.43
C THR A 54 -4.33 4.22 7.71
N ALA A 55 -4.39 4.22 6.39
CA ALA A 55 -3.99 3.09 5.56
C ALA A 55 -2.45 3.07 5.52
N ASP A 56 -1.84 2.29 6.40
CA ASP A 56 -0.40 2.26 6.68
C ASP A 56 0.19 0.86 6.73
N GLN A 57 -0.56 -0.13 6.25
CA GLN A 57 -0.08 -1.51 6.15
C GLN A 57 0.29 -1.83 4.70
N SER A 58 1.29 -2.69 4.50
CA SER A 58 1.74 -3.10 3.16
C SER A 58 0.63 -3.67 2.29
N ALA A 59 -0.37 -4.33 2.89
CA ALA A 59 -1.55 -4.80 2.15
C ALA A 59 -2.40 -3.66 1.54
N ALA A 60 -2.24 -2.42 2.00
CA ALA A 60 -2.88 -1.26 1.37
C ALA A 60 -2.06 -0.76 0.16
N ASP A 61 -0.73 -0.86 0.25
CA ASP A 61 0.18 -0.51 -0.84
C ASP A 61 0.07 -1.54 -2.00
N ASP A 62 -0.29 -2.81 -1.70
CA ASP A 62 -0.51 -3.87 -2.70
C ASP A 62 -1.85 -3.71 -3.49
N LEU A 63 -2.64 -2.67 -3.22
CA LEU A 63 -3.92 -2.44 -3.93
C LEU A 63 -3.70 -1.59 -5.19
N ASP A 64 -3.92 -2.16 -6.35
CA ASP A 64 -3.85 -1.45 -7.64
C ASP A 64 -4.80 -0.25 -7.73
N ALA A 65 -4.50 0.66 -8.63
CA ALA A 65 -5.31 1.87 -8.84
C ALA A 65 -6.79 1.56 -9.12
N GLY A 66 -7.65 1.88 -8.16
CA GLY A 66 -9.10 1.69 -8.22
C GLY A 66 -9.60 0.41 -7.57
N ASP A 67 -8.72 -0.47 -7.14
CA ASP A 67 -9.09 -1.61 -6.31
C ASP A 67 -9.62 -1.15 -4.96
N THR A 68 -10.48 -1.95 -4.36
CA THR A 68 -11.07 -1.64 -3.07
C THR A 68 -11.04 -2.84 -2.13
N ALA A 69 -10.64 -2.58 -0.90
CA ALA A 69 -10.66 -3.54 0.18
C ALA A 69 -11.31 -2.95 1.44
N THR A 70 -11.59 -3.76 2.44
CA THR A 70 -12.24 -3.27 3.66
C THR A 70 -11.60 -3.80 4.91
N ASP A 71 -11.39 -2.89 5.88
CA ASP A 71 -11.18 -3.24 7.27
C ASP A 71 -12.50 -3.14 8.04
N VAL A 72 -12.77 -4.12 8.90
CA VAL A 72 -13.95 -4.16 9.75
C VAL A 72 -13.53 -4.24 11.22
N PHE A 73 -14.06 -3.31 12.01
CA PHE A 73 -13.83 -3.25 13.45
C PHE A 73 -15.16 -3.38 14.19
N THR A 74 -15.23 -4.27 15.18
CA THR A 74 -16.37 -4.36 16.09
C THR A 74 -16.08 -3.51 17.31
N TYR A 75 -16.95 -2.56 17.63
CA TYR A 75 -16.85 -1.79 18.85
C TYR A 75 -17.97 -2.15 19.83
N THR A 76 -17.67 -2.02 21.11
CA THR A 76 -18.66 -2.18 22.19
C THR A 76 -19.06 -0.81 22.70
N LEU A 77 -20.34 -0.54 22.63
CA LEU A 77 -21.00 0.64 23.18
C LEU A 77 -21.52 0.34 24.59
N SER A 78 -21.45 1.29 25.50
CA SER A 78 -22.07 1.23 26.83
C SER A 78 -22.79 2.54 27.14
N ASP A 79 -23.94 2.42 27.79
CA ASP A 79 -24.71 3.52 28.42
C ASP A 79 -24.42 3.69 29.92
N GLY A 80 -23.59 2.80 30.49
CA GLY A 80 -23.26 2.76 31.91
C GLY A 80 -23.88 1.57 32.64
N ASP A 81 -25.04 1.07 32.18
CA ASP A 81 -25.78 -0.05 32.77
C ASP A 81 -25.77 -1.29 31.89
N ALA A 82 -25.78 -1.11 30.58
CA ALA A 82 -25.79 -2.18 29.58
C ALA A 82 -24.73 -1.96 28.48
N THR A 83 -24.52 -2.96 27.65
CA THR A 83 -23.61 -2.88 26.49
C THR A 83 -24.23 -3.51 25.27
N ASP A 84 -23.90 -2.97 24.09
CA ASP A 84 -24.18 -3.57 22.78
C ASP A 84 -22.98 -3.44 21.87
N THR A 85 -22.98 -4.12 20.75
CA THR A 85 -21.90 -4.12 19.79
C THR A 85 -22.35 -3.71 18.39
N ALA A 86 -21.51 -2.96 17.71
CA ALA A 86 -21.73 -2.63 16.30
C ALA A 86 -20.39 -2.67 15.53
N THR A 87 -20.46 -2.55 14.22
CA THR A 87 -19.29 -2.59 13.36
C THR A 87 -19.03 -1.23 12.71
N LEU A 88 -17.75 -0.87 12.65
CA LEU A 88 -17.22 0.18 11.80
C LEU A 88 -16.51 -0.49 10.62
N THR A 89 -16.96 -0.20 9.39
CA THR A 89 -16.33 -0.68 8.18
C THR A 89 -15.64 0.48 7.47
N ILE A 90 -14.35 0.35 7.22
CA ILE A 90 -13.55 1.30 6.46
C ILE A 90 -13.23 0.68 5.09
N THR A 91 -13.56 1.40 4.03
CA THR A 91 -13.16 1.03 2.66
C THR A 91 -11.86 1.74 2.33
N VAL A 92 -10.85 0.98 1.94
CA VAL A 92 -9.57 1.46 1.41
C VAL A 92 -9.63 1.33 -0.11
N THR A 93 -9.21 2.36 -0.81
CA THR A 93 -9.12 2.36 -2.28
C THR A 93 -7.66 2.50 -2.66
N GLY A 94 -7.15 1.60 -3.49
CA GLY A 94 -5.81 1.62 -4.03
C GLY A 94 -5.56 2.82 -4.94
N VAL A 95 -4.34 3.26 -4.94
CA VAL A 95 -3.79 4.29 -5.84
C VAL A 95 -2.52 3.73 -6.45
N ASN A 96 -2.27 4.03 -7.72
CA ASN A 96 -1.05 3.58 -8.37
C ASN A 96 0.20 4.09 -7.66
N ASP A 97 1.08 3.19 -7.30
CA ASP A 97 2.42 3.51 -6.85
C ASP A 97 3.39 3.75 -8.02
N THR A 98 4.59 4.15 -7.75
CA THR A 98 5.60 4.40 -8.79
C THR A 98 6.67 3.34 -8.73
N PRO A 99 7.08 2.78 -9.89
CA PRO A 99 8.13 1.77 -9.92
C PRO A 99 9.46 2.31 -9.36
N ALA A 100 10.16 1.46 -8.66
CA ALA A 100 11.49 1.69 -8.14
C ALA A 100 12.53 0.96 -8.98
N ALA A 101 13.18 1.70 -9.90
CA ALA A 101 14.23 1.15 -10.74
C ALA A 101 15.56 1.03 -9.99
N VAL A 102 16.25 -0.09 -10.16
CA VAL A 102 17.57 -0.39 -9.61
C VAL A 102 18.63 -0.22 -10.70
N ASN A 103 19.86 0.11 -10.30
CA ASN A 103 20.96 0.31 -11.25
C ASN A 103 21.63 -1.01 -11.64
N ASP A 104 21.68 -1.30 -12.93
CA ASP A 104 22.40 -2.45 -13.47
C ASP A 104 23.84 -2.14 -13.84
N THR A 105 24.66 -3.19 -13.83
CA THR A 105 26.04 -3.13 -14.30
C THR A 105 26.39 -4.36 -15.11
N ASP A 106 27.09 -4.16 -16.22
CA ASP A 106 27.62 -5.28 -17.03
C ASP A 106 29.03 -4.94 -17.52
N SER A 107 29.72 -5.95 -18.06
CA SER A 107 31.05 -5.82 -18.63
C SER A 107 31.17 -6.58 -19.95
N VAL A 108 31.90 -6.00 -20.88
CA VAL A 108 32.19 -6.62 -22.18
C VAL A 108 33.61 -6.28 -22.57
N ASN A 109 34.35 -7.25 -23.13
CA ASN A 109 35.68 -6.98 -23.69
C ASN A 109 35.54 -6.23 -25.03
N GLU A 110 36.62 -5.50 -25.42
CA GLU A 110 36.71 -4.92 -26.77
C GLU A 110 36.46 -6.00 -27.83
N ASP A 111 35.81 -5.65 -28.93
CA ASP A 111 35.41 -6.51 -30.03
C ASP A 111 34.43 -7.64 -29.67
N ALA A 112 33.93 -7.70 -28.43
CA ALA A 112 32.93 -8.67 -27.99
C ALA A 112 31.52 -8.07 -27.90
N THR A 113 30.53 -8.91 -27.66
CA THR A 113 29.14 -8.52 -27.46
C THR A 113 28.63 -9.15 -26.18
N VAL A 114 27.99 -8.36 -25.32
CA VAL A 114 27.16 -8.87 -24.21
C VAL A 114 25.71 -8.90 -24.67
N THR A 115 25.00 -9.95 -24.32
CA THR A 115 23.58 -10.12 -24.60
C THR A 115 22.88 -10.62 -23.36
N LYS A 116 21.85 -9.92 -22.94
CA LYS A 116 20.96 -10.31 -21.83
C LYS A 116 19.57 -10.61 -22.37
N THR A 117 18.97 -11.73 -21.94
CA THR A 117 17.66 -12.19 -22.43
C THR A 117 16.89 -12.85 -21.29
N GLY A 118 15.67 -12.41 -21.10
CA GLY A 118 14.74 -13.00 -20.13
C GLY A 118 14.95 -12.47 -18.71
N SER A 119 14.01 -12.79 -17.87
CA SER A 119 13.73 -12.18 -16.58
C SER A 119 14.77 -12.39 -15.47
N GLU A 120 15.92 -13.00 -15.74
CA GLU A 120 16.92 -13.27 -14.68
C GLU A 120 18.19 -12.43 -14.80
N ASP A 121 18.37 -11.71 -15.91
CA ASP A 121 19.62 -11.01 -16.20
C ASP A 121 19.42 -9.71 -17.02
N ASP A 122 18.18 -9.30 -17.30
CA ASP A 122 17.90 -8.05 -18.01
C ASP A 122 17.77 -6.86 -17.04
N VAL A 123 17.62 -5.67 -17.58
CA VAL A 123 17.58 -4.42 -16.80
C VAL A 123 16.27 -4.20 -16.01
N LEU A 124 15.35 -5.13 -16.01
CA LEU A 124 14.07 -5.05 -15.30
C LEU A 124 13.99 -6.06 -14.15
N ASN A 125 15.02 -6.91 -14.00
CA ASN A 125 14.94 -8.08 -13.13
C ASN A 125 14.87 -7.76 -11.63
N ASP A 126 15.52 -6.71 -11.18
CA ASP A 126 15.58 -6.29 -9.78
C ASP A 126 14.80 -4.99 -9.51
N ASP A 127 14.07 -4.51 -10.51
CA ASP A 127 13.11 -3.42 -10.36
C ASP A 127 11.88 -3.91 -9.57
N THR A 128 11.26 -3.01 -8.82
CA THR A 128 10.10 -3.35 -7.96
C THR A 128 9.01 -2.30 -8.07
N ASP A 129 7.78 -2.73 -7.82
CA ASP A 129 6.64 -1.87 -7.55
C ASP A 129 5.90 -2.36 -6.30
N ALA A 130 5.13 -1.52 -5.65
CA ALA A 130 4.24 -1.92 -4.56
C ALA A 130 2.95 -2.55 -5.11
N ASP A 131 2.51 -2.15 -6.31
CA ASP A 131 1.36 -2.73 -7.01
C ASP A 131 1.70 -4.14 -7.53
N ASP A 132 1.04 -5.17 -7.01
CA ASP A 132 1.39 -6.59 -7.21
C ASP A 132 1.26 -7.08 -8.67
N ASP A 133 0.38 -6.47 -9.46
CA ASP A 133 0.05 -6.89 -10.83
C ASP A 133 0.76 -6.05 -11.92
N ASP A 134 1.60 -5.08 -11.55
CA ASP A 134 2.27 -4.20 -12.47
C ASP A 134 3.38 -4.89 -13.28
N THR A 135 3.48 -4.54 -14.54
CA THR A 135 4.50 -5.07 -15.47
C THR A 135 5.43 -3.97 -15.95
N PHE A 136 6.73 -4.21 -15.83
CA PHE A 136 7.74 -3.24 -16.20
C PHE A 136 8.05 -3.24 -17.69
N THR A 137 8.25 -2.06 -18.25
CA THR A 137 8.72 -1.87 -19.63
C THR A 137 9.73 -0.74 -19.71
N VAL A 138 10.80 -0.96 -20.48
CA VAL A 138 11.72 0.14 -20.81
C VAL A 138 11.06 1.04 -21.86
N THR A 139 10.81 2.30 -21.51
CA THR A 139 10.18 3.28 -22.40
C THR A 139 11.19 4.20 -23.10
N GLN A 140 12.33 4.43 -22.46
CA GLN A 140 13.40 5.28 -23.00
C GLN A 140 14.78 4.76 -22.60
N ILE A 141 15.77 5.03 -23.44
CA ILE A 141 17.17 4.82 -23.14
C ILE A 141 17.98 6.07 -23.52
N LYS A 142 19.01 6.38 -22.75
CA LYS A 142 19.86 7.55 -22.97
C LYS A 142 21.34 7.22 -22.70
N PRO A 143 22.23 7.39 -23.68
CA PRO A 143 23.66 7.32 -23.39
C PRO A 143 24.11 8.53 -22.57
N SER A 144 25.18 8.38 -21.79
CA SER A 144 25.76 9.49 -21.02
C SER A 144 26.10 10.68 -21.93
N GLY A 145 25.61 11.87 -21.60
CA GLY A 145 25.79 13.09 -22.43
C GLY A 145 24.96 13.15 -23.72
N GLY A 146 24.23 12.09 -24.05
CA GLY A 146 23.38 12.02 -25.26
C GLY A 146 21.93 12.46 -25.05
N SER A 147 21.09 12.23 -26.05
CA SER A 147 19.66 12.49 -26.02
C SER A 147 18.87 11.21 -25.76
N ASN A 148 17.66 11.37 -25.19
CA ASN A 148 16.72 10.24 -25.01
C ASN A 148 16.30 9.64 -26.35
N SER A 149 16.26 8.34 -26.42
CA SER A 149 15.66 7.58 -27.50
C SER A 149 14.51 6.75 -26.97
N SER A 150 13.34 6.83 -27.60
CA SER A 150 12.16 6.04 -27.21
C SER A 150 12.37 4.58 -27.55
N VAL A 151 11.95 3.69 -26.65
CA VAL A 151 11.90 2.24 -26.89
C VAL A 151 10.44 1.89 -27.20
N SER A 152 10.23 1.16 -28.30
CA SER A 152 8.87 0.76 -28.70
C SER A 152 8.35 -0.35 -27.79
N ALA A 153 7.10 -0.21 -27.31
CA ALA A 153 6.45 -1.23 -26.49
C ALA A 153 6.47 -2.61 -27.20
N GLY A 154 6.82 -3.65 -26.44
CA GLY A 154 6.92 -5.02 -26.95
C GLY A 154 8.12 -5.29 -27.87
N SER A 155 9.05 -4.33 -28.02
CA SER A 155 10.31 -4.59 -28.75
C SER A 155 11.29 -5.40 -27.90
N SER A 156 12.14 -6.17 -28.58
CA SER A 156 13.27 -6.86 -27.97
C SER A 156 14.53 -6.59 -28.80
N TYR A 157 15.71 -6.85 -28.27
CA TYR A 157 16.98 -6.56 -28.97
C TYR A 157 17.09 -7.23 -30.33
N ASN A 158 16.45 -8.39 -30.54
CA ASN A 158 16.44 -9.14 -31.79
C ASN A 158 15.21 -8.84 -32.67
N SER A 159 14.30 -7.98 -32.21
CA SER A 159 13.08 -7.62 -32.94
C SER A 159 12.71 -6.17 -32.61
N SER A 160 13.02 -5.25 -33.51
CA SER A 160 12.68 -3.82 -33.38
C SER A 160 13.32 -3.11 -32.18
N GLY A 161 14.41 -3.63 -31.62
CA GLY A 161 15.12 -3.00 -30.50
C GLY A 161 15.65 -1.61 -30.88
N THR A 162 15.68 -0.70 -29.88
CA THR A 162 16.23 0.65 -30.04
C THR A 162 17.76 0.60 -29.84
N SER A 163 18.51 1.12 -30.83
CA SER A 163 19.96 1.23 -30.75
C SER A 163 20.37 2.66 -30.38
N VAL A 164 21.24 2.79 -29.42
CA VAL A 164 21.89 4.05 -29.06
C VAL A 164 23.41 3.85 -29.03
N THR A 165 24.15 4.87 -29.48
CA THR A 165 25.62 4.83 -29.50
C THR A 165 26.15 5.61 -28.29
N GLY A 166 26.96 4.95 -27.46
CA GLY A 166 27.75 5.61 -26.44
C GLY A 166 28.83 6.52 -27.06
N THR A 167 29.30 7.49 -26.30
CA THR A 167 30.38 8.43 -26.68
C THR A 167 31.67 8.08 -25.97
#